data_466424f11fa066fb4595d37efddac190
#
_entry.id   466424f11fa066fb4595d37efddac190
#
_cell.length_a   1.000
_cell.length_b   1.000
_cell.length_c   1.000
_cell.angle_alpha   90.00
_cell.angle_beta   90.00
_cell.angle_gamma   90.00
#
_symmetry.space_group_name_H-M   'P 1'
#
loop_
_entity.id
_entity.type
_entity.pdbx_description
1 polymer ?
#
loop_
_entity_poly.entity_id
_entity_poly.type
_entity_poly.pdbx_seq_one_letter_code
_entity_poly.pdbx_strand_id
1 'polypeptide(L)'
;GLGDVYKRQPDSSFLVISGESGCGKSTLLNMIGGIETPDKGSIIVNGFDVAKKGKKQKYFKEVVGFLFQNFALLENKTVKENLEIIKKSGRTDISINEALEKVGLQKVINKKVYQLSGGEQQRVALARLMLKKCSIVLADEPTGSLDKKNSEIVMNILHELSEQGKTVIVVTHSEEIVAQEKHVLYL
;
A
#
# COMPACT_ATOMS: atom_id res chain seq x y z
N GLY A 1 19.23 16.98 -11.90
CA GLY A 1 17.93 17.58 -11.67
C GLY A 1 16.88 16.85 -12.47
N LEU A 2 15.88 16.27 -11.83
CA LEU A 2 14.68 15.77 -12.49
C LEU A 2 13.93 17.00 -13.01
N GLY A 3 14.03 17.24 -14.32
CA GLY A 3 13.20 18.21 -15.01
C GLY A 3 11.72 17.85 -14.87
N ASP A 4 10.81 18.80 -15.17
CA ASP A 4 9.36 18.66 -15.05
C ASP A 4 8.86 17.38 -15.75
N VAL A 5 8.74 16.29 -14.99
CA VAL A 5 8.18 15.04 -15.49
C VAL A 5 6.69 15.05 -15.21
N TYR A 6 5.92 15.54 -16.17
CA TYR A 6 4.46 15.35 -16.17
C TYR A 6 4.15 13.89 -16.44
N LYS A 7 3.98 13.10 -15.39
CA LYS A 7 3.41 11.76 -15.51
C LYS A 7 1.96 11.78 -15.06
N ARG A 8 1.04 11.72 -16.02
CA ARG A 8 -0.35 11.40 -15.76
C ARG A 8 -0.50 9.89 -15.73
N GLN A 9 -0.87 9.37 -14.57
CA GLN A 9 -1.29 8.00 -14.45
C GLN A 9 -2.81 7.96 -14.67
N PRO A 10 -3.33 7.09 -15.55
CA PRO A 10 -4.76 6.85 -15.68
C PRO A 10 -5.35 6.41 -14.33
N ASP A 11 -6.60 6.79 -14.07
CA ASP A 11 -7.37 6.21 -12.96
C ASP A 11 -7.44 4.69 -13.13
N SER A 12 -7.45 3.95 -12.03
CA SER A 12 -7.50 2.47 -12.05
C SER A 12 -6.30 1.83 -12.77
N SER A 13 -5.08 2.21 -12.39
CA SER A 13 -3.86 1.69 -13.00
C SER A 13 -2.96 1.00 -11.97
N PHE A 14 -2.22 0.00 -12.45
CA PHE A 14 -1.15 -0.65 -11.70
C PHE A 14 0.19 -0.17 -12.24
N LEU A 15 1.03 0.42 -11.39
CA LEU A 15 2.36 0.94 -11.73
C LEU A 15 3.40 0.33 -10.81
N VAL A 16 4.46 -0.20 -11.39
CA VAL A 16 5.66 -0.60 -10.65
C VAL A 16 6.74 0.48 -10.81
N ILE A 17 7.36 0.86 -9.72
CA ILE A 17 8.55 1.71 -9.69
C ILE A 17 9.73 0.85 -9.28
N SER A 18 10.70 0.70 -10.18
CA SER A 18 11.90 -0.10 -9.97
C SER A 18 13.17 0.75 -10.09
N GLY A 19 14.29 0.22 -9.63
CA GLY A 19 15.60 0.87 -9.70
C GLY A 19 16.53 0.34 -8.61
N GLU A 20 17.76 0.82 -8.60
CA GLU A 20 18.79 0.40 -7.65
C GLU A 20 18.42 0.77 -6.20
N SER A 21 19.02 0.06 -5.24
CA SER A 21 18.84 0.41 -3.83
C SER A 21 19.37 1.83 -3.57
N GLY A 22 18.60 2.64 -2.86
CA GLY A 22 18.98 4.02 -2.54
C GLY A 22 18.68 5.07 -3.62
N CYS A 23 18.14 4.72 -4.80
CA CYS A 23 17.82 5.70 -5.85
C CYS A 23 16.62 6.62 -5.54
N GLY A 24 15.96 6.45 -4.38
CA GLY A 24 14.90 7.35 -3.94
C GLY A 24 13.47 6.85 -4.13
N LYS A 25 13.25 5.57 -4.47
CA LYS A 25 11.92 4.98 -4.68
C LYS A 25 10.98 5.16 -3.49
N SER A 26 11.41 4.76 -2.30
CA SER A 26 10.61 4.89 -1.07
C SER A 26 10.39 6.36 -0.71
N THR A 27 11.37 7.24 -0.95
CA THR A 27 11.21 8.69 -0.78
C THR A 27 10.13 9.23 -1.71
N LEU A 28 10.15 8.84 -2.98
CA LEU A 28 9.11 9.22 -3.93
C LEU A 28 7.72 8.71 -3.49
N LEU A 29 7.65 7.44 -3.05
CA LEU A 29 6.42 6.84 -2.55
C LEU A 29 5.90 7.61 -1.32
N ASN A 30 6.78 7.96 -0.39
CA ASN A 30 6.46 8.75 0.81
C ASN A 30 5.98 10.17 0.46
N MET A 31 6.58 10.80 -0.54
CA MET A 31 6.12 12.10 -1.03
C MET A 31 4.73 12.01 -1.67
N ILE A 32 4.48 11.01 -2.54
CA ILE A 32 3.15 10.75 -3.11
C ILE A 32 2.16 10.48 -1.97
N GLY A 33 2.56 9.72 -0.96
CA GLY A 33 1.77 9.41 0.22
C GLY A 33 1.53 10.59 1.16
N GLY A 34 2.20 11.73 0.98
CA GLY A 34 2.09 12.91 1.84
C GLY A 34 2.79 12.76 3.19
N ILE A 35 3.62 11.73 3.38
CA ILE A 35 4.46 11.53 4.58
C ILE A 35 5.62 12.52 4.53
N GLU A 36 6.31 12.58 3.40
CA GLU A 36 7.38 13.54 3.12
C GLU A 36 6.87 14.70 2.25
N THR A 37 7.57 15.81 2.28
CA THR A 37 7.24 17.00 1.47
C THR A 37 8.36 17.21 0.45
N PRO A 38 8.04 17.38 -0.84
CA PRO A 38 9.08 17.69 -1.83
C PRO A 38 9.72 19.06 -1.57
N ASP A 39 11.03 19.17 -1.81
CA ASP A 39 11.76 20.43 -1.65
C ASP A 39 11.28 21.50 -2.64
N LYS A 40 10.92 21.07 -3.86
CA LYS A 40 10.40 21.93 -4.93
C LYS A 40 9.32 21.20 -5.72
N GLY A 41 8.42 21.95 -6.34
CA GLY A 41 7.33 21.42 -7.15
C GLY A 41 6.09 21.07 -6.31
N SER A 42 5.16 20.33 -6.92
CA SER A 42 3.92 19.89 -6.29
C SER A 42 3.57 18.48 -6.73
N ILE A 43 2.91 17.74 -5.85
CA ILE A 43 2.36 16.41 -6.15
C ILE A 43 0.86 16.50 -5.95
N ILE A 44 0.11 16.24 -7.00
CA ILE A 44 -1.35 16.32 -6.98
C ILE A 44 -1.92 14.91 -7.17
N VAL A 45 -2.68 14.45 -6.18
CA VAL A 45 -3.38 13.15 -6.19
C VAL A 45 -4.87 13.40 -5.99
N ASN A 46 -5.69 13.03 -6.96
CA ASN A 46 -7.16 13.27 -6.93
C ASN A 46 -7.52 14.71 -6.54
N GLY A 47 -6.82 15.69 -7.10
CA GLY A 47 -7.04 17.12 -6.81
C GLY A 47 -6.50 17.58 -5.44
N PHE A 48 -5.88 16.70 -4.66
CA PHE A 48 -5.15 17.07 -3.44
C PHE A 48 -3.70 17.38 -3.76
N ASP A 49 -3.28 18.58 -3.47
CA ASP A 49 -1.85 18.92 -3.38
C ASP A 49 -1.34 18.40 -2.05
N VAL A 50 -0.57 17.30 -2.09
CA VAL A 50 -0.10 16.58 -0.88
C VAL A 50 0.91 17.38 -0.07
N ALA A 51 1.56 18.39 -0.68
CA ALA A 51 2.50 19.28 0.01
C ALA A 51 1.79 20.34 0.86
N LYS A 52 0.52 20.66 0.58
CA LYS A 52 -0.22 21.71 1.30
C LYS A 52 -0.63 21.28 2.70
N LYS A 53 -0.18 22.04 3.70
CA LYS A 53 -0.63 21.88 5.09
C LYS A 53 -2.15 22.13 5.20
N GLY A 54 -2.83 21.37 6.08
CA GLY A 54 -4.26 21.54 6.37
C GLY A 54 -5.20 20.55 5.67
N LYS A 55 -4.79 19.91 4.59
CA LYS A 55 -5.59 18.87 3.91
C LYS A 55 -5.06 17.44 4.14
N LYS A 56 -3.91 17.28 4.78
CA LYS A 56 -3.25 15.97 5.01
C LYS A 56 -4.16 14.97 5.75
N GLN A 57 -4.89 15.41 6.78
CA GLN A 57 -5.78 14.52 7.53
C GLN A 57 -6.86 13.90 6.65
N LYS A 58 -7.49 14.70 5.77
CA LYS A 58 -8.49 14.21 4.83
C LYS A 58 -7.84 13.28 3.79
N TYR A 59 -6.65 13.63 3.29
CA TYR A 59 -5.89 12.81 2.36
C TYR A 59 -5.59 11.42 2.93
N PHE A 60 -5.05 11.36 4.15
CA PHE A 60 -4.80 10.08 4.83
C PHE A 60 -6.07 9.31 5.15
N LYS A 61 -7.17 9.98 5.43
CA LYS A 61 -8.43 9.32 5.77
C LYS A 61 -9.13 8.71 4.55
N GLU A 62 -9.13 9.41 3.40
CA GLU A 62 -10.05 9.13 2.30
C GLU A 62 -9.35 8.76 0.99
N VAL A 63 -8.09 9.12 0.80
CA VAL A 63 -7.43 9.03 -0.51
C VAL A 63 -6.36 7.96 -0.54
N VAL A 64 -5.44 7.93 0.43
CA VAL A 64 -4.25 7.07 0.39
C VAL A 64 -4.34 5.88 1.33
N GLY A 65 -3.98 4.71 0.84
CA GLY A 65 -3.72 3.50 1.63
C GLY A 65 -2.27 3.07 1.48
N PHE A 66 -1.66 2.60 2.57
CA PHE A 66 -0.27 2.16 2.58
C PHE A 66 -0.14 0.68 2.92
N LEU A 67 0.77 0.02 2.23
CA LEU A 67 1.34 -1.26 2.60
C LEU A 67 2.85 -1.06 2.77
N PHE A 68 3.27 -0.87 4.01
CA PHE A 68 4.67 -0.60 4.37
C PHE A 68 5.48 -1.89 4.45
N GLN A 69 6.78 -1.80 4.15
CA GLN A 69 7.73 -2.90 4.30
C GLN A 69 7.79 -3.44 5.75
N ASN A 70 7.64 -2.58 6.75
CA ASN A 70 7.62 -2.94 8.18
C ASN A 70 6.21 -3.21 8.72
N PHE A 71 5.22 -3.43 7.83
CA PHE A 71 3.82 -3.75 8.11
C PHE A 71 3.04 -2.67 8.87
N ALA A 72 3.69 -1.82 9.65
CA ALA A 72 3.09 -0.79 10.52
C ALA A 72 1.90 -1.34 11.35
N LEU A 73 2.09 -2.48 11.99
CA LEU A 73 1.14 -3.13 12.89
C LEU A 73 1.48 -2.85 14.35
N LEU A 74 0.46 -2.84 15.20
CA LEU A 74 0.63 -2.78 16.66
C LEU A 74 0.89 -4.19 17.18
N GLU A 75 2.15 -4.51 17.46
CA GLU A 75 2.61 -5.86 17.80
C GLU A 75 1.92 -6.45 19.04
N ASN A 76 1.68 -5.63 20.06
CA ASN A 76 1.05 -6.05 21.32
C ASN A 76 -0.49 -6.14 21.24
N LYS A 77 -1.08 -5.81 20.10
CA LYS A 77 -2.51 -5.89 19.83
C LYS A 77 -2.85 -7.14 19.03
N THR A 78 -4.09 -7.59 19.13
CA THR A 78 -4.59 -8.70 18.33
C THR A 78 -4.73 -8.31 16.86
N VAL A 79 -4.84 -9.30 15.98
CA VAL A 79 -5.19 -9.10 14.57
C VAL A 79 -6.47 -8.29 14.46
N LYS A 80 -7.51 -8.67 15.20
CA LYS A 80 -8.79 -7.96 15.24
C LYS A 80 -8.62 -6.48 15.58
N GLU A 81 -7.91 -6.18 16.68
CA GLU A 81 -7.67 -4.79 17.11
C GLU A 81 -6.91 -3.99 16.06
N ASN A 82 -5.94 -4.58 15.37
CA ASN A 82 -5.20 -3.93 14.27
C ASN A 82 -6.11 -3.61 13.06
N LEU A 83 -7.08 -4.44 12.77
CA LEU A 83 -8.05 -4.20 11.69
C LEU A 83 -9.11 -3.17 12.11
N GLU A 84 -9.47 -3.13 13.39
CA GLU A 84 -10.44 -2.19 13.96
C GLU A 84 -9.91 -0.75 14.08
N ILE A 85 -8.60 -0.51 13.92
CA ILE A 85 -8.01 0.84 13.83
C ILE A 85 -8.71 1.68 12.73
N ILE A 86 -9.09 1.03 11.63
CA ILE A 86 -9.87 1.69 10.58
C ILE A 86 -11.30 1.90 11.11
N LYS A 87 -11.65 3.15 11.42
CA LYS A 87 -13.00 3.51 11.89
C LYS A 87 -14.05 3.12 10.85
N LYS A 88 -15.26 2.72 11.29
CA LYS A 88 -16.36 2.29 10.41
C LYS A 88 -16.63 3.26 9.25
N SER A 89 -16.60 4.58 9.51
CA SER A 89 -16.81 5.61 8.48
C SER A 89 -15.72 5.65 7.38
N GLY A 90 -14.55 5.05 7.62
CA GLY A 90 -13.44 4.95 6.66
C GLY A 90 -13.24 3.56 6.08
N ARG A 91 -14.19 2.64 6.33
CA ARG A 91 -14.12 1.26 5.81
C ARG A 91 -14.85 1.11 4.48
N THR A 92 -14.37 0.17 3.69
CA THR A 92 -15.12 -0.43 2.57
C THR A 92 -16.28 -1.27 3.11
N ASP A 93 -17.09 -1.83 2.23
CA ASP A 93 -18.23 -2.67 2.61
C ASP A 93 -17.83 -4.10 2.99
N ILE A 94 -16.57 -4.49 2.75
CA ILE A 94 -16.03 -5.79 3.14
C ILE A 94 -15.91 -5.90 4.67
N SER A 95 -16.34 -7.01 5.22
CA SER A 95 -16.20 -7.30 6.66
C SER A 95 -14.76 -7.70 7.03
N ILE A 96 -14.44 -7.62 8.32
CA ILE A 96 -13.13 -8.10 8.84
C ILE A 96 -12.95 -9.60 8.55
N ASN A 97 -14.00 -10.40 8.68
CA ASN A 97 -13.94 -11.83 8.42
C ASN A 97 -13.65 -12.13 6.95
N GLU A 98 -14.33 -11.47 6.02
CA GLU A 98 -14.08 -11.60 4.58
C GLU A 98 -12.66 -11.15 4.20
N ALA A 99 -12.18 -10.03 4.78
CA ALA A 99 -10.80 -9.58 4.54
C ALA A 99 -9.78 -10.60 5.04
N LEU A 100 -10.01 -11.22 6.21
CA LEU A 100 -9.14 -12.27 6.75
C LEU A 100 -9.23 -13.57 5.95
N GLU A 101 -10.41 -13.88 5.41
CA GLU A 101 -10.60 -15.04 4.53
C GLU A 101 -9.77 -14.91 3.26
N LYS A 102 -9.83 -13.78 2.61
CA LYS A 102 -9.05 -13.50 1.39
C LYS A 102 -7.54 -13.67 1.59
N VAL A 103 -7.03 -13.38 2.78
CA VAL A 103 -5.62 -13.55 3.11
C VAL A 103 -5.31 -14.86 3.86
N GLY A 104 -6.29 -15.75 4.08
CA GLY A 104 -6.13 -17.05 4.71
C GLY A 104 -5.80 -17.00 6.21
N LEU A 105 -6.31 -15.99 6.95
CA LEU A 105 -5.96 -15.72 8.35
C LEU A 105 -7.14 -15.72 9.32
N GLN A 106 -8.29 -16.35 8.97
CA GLN A 106 -9.48 -16.37 9.85
C GLN A 106 -9.19 -16.93 11.24
N LYS A 107 -8.33 -17.99 11.30
CA LYS A 107 -8.04 -18.72 12.54
C LYS A 107 -7.18 -17.94 13.54
N VAL A 108 -6.54 -16.87 13.12
CA VAL A 108 -5.60 -16.09 13.95
C VAL A 108 -6.14 -14.74 14.41
N ILE A 109 -7.43 -14.44 14.18
CA ILE A 109 -8.07 -13.16 14.46
C ILE A 109 -7.84 -12.66 15.91
N ASN A 110 -7.78 -13.56 16.88
CA ASN A 110 -7.57 -13.24 18.29
C ASN A 110 -6.11 -13.34 18.74
N LYS A 111 -5.18 -13.79 17.88
CA LYS A 111 -3.75 -13.81 18.20
C LYS A 111 -3.18 -12.40 18.22
N LYS A 112 -2.21 -12.15 19.07
CA LYS A 112 -1.41 -10.92 19.05
C LYS A 112 -0.43 -10.97 17.87
N VAL A 113 -0.17 -9.80 17.27
CA VAL A 113 0.65 -9.71 16.05
C VAL A 113 2.05 -10.25 16.24
N TYR A 114 2.68 -10.06 17.39
CA TYR A 114 4.02 -10.62 17.68
C TYR A 114 4.08 -12.16 17.64
N GLN A 115 2.94 -12.85 17.68
CA GLN A 115 2.86 -14.33 17.61
C GLN A 115 2.79 -14.85 16.16
N LEU A 116 2.73 -13.93 15.20
CA LEU A 116 2.60 -14.24 13.78
C LEU A 116 3.96 -14.25 13.09
N SER A 117 4.11 -15.09 12.08
CA SER A 117 5.25 -15.03 11.16
C SER A 117 5.22 -13.70 10.37
N GLY A 118 6.37 -13.29 9.82
CA GLY A 118 6.46 -12.07 8.98
C GLY A 118 5.46 -12.11 7.82
N GLY A 119 5.30 -13.25 7.14
CA GLY A 119 4.33 -13.40 6.07
C GLY A 119 2.87 -13.30 6.54
N GLU A 120 2.54 -13.79 7.75
CA GLU A 120 1.22 -13.60 8.34
C GLU A 120 0.99 -12.12 8.70
N GLN A 121 2.00 -11.42 9.25
CA GLN A 121 1.92 -10.00 9.56
C GLN A 121 1.69 -9.17 8.29
N GLN A 122 2.42 -9.46 7.21
CA GLN A 122 2.20 -8.82 5.92
C GLN A 122 0.76 -9.00 5.43
N ARG A 123 0.22 -10.21 5.52
CA ARG A 123 -1.17 -10.48 5.13
C ARG A 123 -2.20 -9.81 6.06
N VAL A 124 -1.91 -9.60 7.34
CA VAL A 124 -2.74 -8.76 8.22
C VAL A 124 -2.71 -7.29 7.77
N ALA A 125 -1.54 -6.77 7.41
CA ALA A 125 -1.44 -5.39 6.88
C ALA A 125 -2.22 -5.25 5.57
N LEU A 126 -2.18 -6.26 4.70
CA LEU A 126 -2.95 -6.30 3.46
C LEU A 126 -4.46 -6.36 3.72
N ALA A 127 -4.92 -7.21 4.66
CA ALA A 127 -6.33 -7.24 5.09
C ALA A 127 -6.79 -5.87 5.63
N ARG A 128 -5.94 -5.20 6.42
CA ARG A 128 -6.21 -3.84 6.89
C ARG A 128 -6.33 -2.84 5.74
N LEU A 129 -5.48 -2.96 4.72
CA LEU A 129 -5.56 -2.13 3.51
C LEU A 129 -6.87 -2.35 2.74
N MET A 130 -7.31 -3.60 2.58
CA MET A 130 -8.57 -3.93 1.90
C MET A 130 -9.80 -3.32 2.61
N LEU A 131 -9.76 -3.25 3.94
CA LEU A 131 -10.82 -2.62 4.74
C LEU A 131 -10.86 -1.10 4.58
N LYS A 132 -9.78 -0.47 4.13
CA LYS A 132 -9.68 0.98 4.07
C LYS A 132 -10.26 1.55 2.78
N LYS A 133 -11.17 2.54 2.90
CA LYS A 133 -11.56 3.38 1.77
C LYS A 133 -10.37 4.22 1.34
N CYS A 134 -9.91 4.00 0.11
CA CYS A 134 -8.85 4.79 -0.51
C CYS A 134 -8.96 4.66 -2.03
N SER A 135 -8.48 5.65 -2.76
CA SER A 135 -8.42 5.65 -4.22
C SER A 135 -7.03 5.34 -4.76
N ILE A 136 -6.00 5.55 -3.93
CA ILE A 136 -4.62 5.18 -4.26
C ILE A 136 -4.06 4.26 -3.18
N VAL A 137 -3.34 3.23 -3.61
CA VAL A 137 -2.61 2.27 -2.79
C VAL A 137 -1.13 2.42 -3.08
N LEU A 138 -0.33 2.59 -2.04
CA LEU A 138 1.11 2.71 -2.09
C LEU A 138 1.74 1.53 -1.35
N ALA A 139 2.47 0.69 -2.06
CA ALA A 139 3.09 -0.51 -1.52
C ALA A 139 4.63 -0.40 -1.64
N ASP A 140 5.32 -0.41 -0.51
CA ASP A 140 6.77 -0.36 -0.44
C ASP A 140 7.33 -1.76 -0.16
N GLU A 141 8.03 -2.35 -1.15
CA GLU A 141 8.61 -3.69 -1.10
C GLU A 141 7.62 -4.75 -0.55
N PRO A 142 6.42 -4.88 -1.14
CA PRO A 142 5.33 -5.65 -0.55
C PRO A 142 5.61 -7.16 -0.45
N THR A 143 6.65 -7.65 -1.11
CA THR A 143 7.00 -9.07 -1.17
C THR A 143 8.42 -9.38 -0.71
N GLY A 144 9.21 -8.37 -0.34
CA GLY A 144 10.66 -8.47 -0.14
C GLY A 144 11.14 -9.48 0.90
N SER A 145 10.29 -9.90 1.83
CA SER A 145 10.62 -10.89 2.87
C SER A 145 9.73 -12.14 2.83
N LEU A 146 8.99 -12.34 1.73
CA LEU A 146 8.03 -13.43 1.60
C LEU A 146 8.57 -14.57 0.73
N ASP A 147 8.10 -15.79 1.02
CA ASP A 147 8.22 -16.89 0.08
C ASP A 147 7.32 -16.66 -1.15
N LYS A 148 7.57 -17.42 -2.22
CA LYS A 148 6.86 -17.27 -3.50
C LYS A 148 5.35 -17.34 -3.36
N LYS A 149 4.82 -18.30 -2.60
CA LYS A 149 3.37 -18.47 -2.41
C LYS A 149 2.73 -17.26 -1.73
N ASN A 150 3.37 -16.73 -0.70
CA ASN A 150 2.88 -15.53 0.00
C ASN A 150 3.02 -14.27 -0.87
N SER A 151 4.08 -14.18 -1.67
CA SER A 151 4.27 -13.10 -2.66
C SER A 151 3.15 -13.07 -3.69
N GLU A 152 2.79 -14.23 -4.26
CA GLU A 152 1.67 -14.36 -5.21
C GLU A 152 0.34 -13.91 -4.59
N ILE A 153 0.04 -14.29 -3.34
CA ILE A 153 -1.18 -13.84 -2.64
C ILE A 153 -1.21 -12.30 -2.54
N VAL A 154 -0.10 -11.68 -2.14
CA VAL A 154 -0.02 -10.23 -1.98
C VAL A 154 -0.21 -9.53 -3.32
N MET A 155 0.50 -9.97 -4.37
CA MET A 155 0.39 -9.35 -5.69
C MET A 155 -1.00 -9.52 -6.29
N ASN A 156 -1.62 -10.70 -6.18
CA ASN A 156 -2.98 -10.93 -6.67
C ASN A 156 -3.99 -9.98 -6.00
N ILE A 157 -3.90 -9.77 -4.69
CA ILE A 157 -4.80 -8.83 -4.00
C ILE A 157 -4.54 -7.39 -4.42
N LEU A 158 -3.28 -6.99 -4.65
CA LEU A 158 -2.96 -5.66 -5.17
C LEU A 158 -3.53 -5.45 -6.57
N HIS A 159 -3.50 -6.47 -7.44
CA HIS A 159 -4.16 -6.44 -8.76
C HIS A 159 -5.67 -6.35 -8.62
N GLU A 160 -6.30 -7.17 -7.76
CA GLU A 160 -7.74 -7.07 -7.48
C GLU A 160 -8.15 -5.65 -7.05
N LEU A 161 -7.34 -4.99 -6.22
CA LEU A 161 -7.60 -3.62 -5.80
C LEU A 161 -7.53 -2.63 -6.98
N SER A 162 -6.62 -2.85 -7.93
CA SER A 162 -6.54 -2.05 -9.15
C SER A 162 -7.75 -2.29 -10.06
N GLU A 163 -8.17 -3.53 -10.25
CA GLU A 163 -9.36 -3.90 -11.02
C GLU A 163 -10.66 -3.33 -10.41
N GLN A 164 -10.69 -3.13 -9.08
CA GLN A 164 -11.78 -2.46 -8.36
C GLN A 164 -11.75 -0.92 -8.49
N GLY A 165 -10.89 -0.38 -9.34
CA GLY A 165 -10.85 1.05 -9.64
C GLY A 165 -9.86 1.87 -8.81
N LYS A 166 -8.96 1.24 -8.05
CA LYS A 166 -7.90 1.95 -7.33
C LYS A 166 -6.65 2.10 -8.20
N THR A 167 -5.94 3.20 -8.05
CA THR A 167 -4.58 3.31 -8.56
C THR A 167 -3.62 2.61 -7.58
N VAL A 168 -2.85 1.64 -8.04
CA VAL A 168 -1.86 0.92 -7.22
C VAL A 168 -0.46 1.27 -7.70
N ILE A 169 0.39 1.73 -6.78
CA ILE A 169 1.81 1.99 -7.03
C ILE A 169 2.62 1.07 -6.13
N VAL A 170 3.42 0.21 -6.75
CA VAL A 170 4.33 -0.72 -6.07
C VAL A 170 5.75 -0.25 -6.28
N VAL A 171 6.50 -0.11 -5.21
CA VAL A 171 7.95 0.08 -5.26
C VAL A 171 8.62 -1.26 -4.97
N THR A 172 9.50 -1.71 -5.84
CA THR A 172 10.24 -2.96 -5.64
C THR A 172 11.55 -2.99 -6.42
N HIS A 173 12.48 -3.83 -5.95
CA HIS A 173 13.69 -4.21 -6.66
C HIS A 173 13.60 -5.64 -7.22
N SER A 174 12.47 -6.33 -7.06
CA SER A 174 12.26 -7.69 -7.55
C SER A 174 12.13 -7.72 -9.08
N GLU A 175 13.12 -8.29 -9.75
CA GLU A 175 13.09 -8.49 -11.20
C GLU A 175 11.91 -9.38 -11.65
N GLU A 176 11.53 -10.36 -10.81
CA GLU A 176 10.40 -11.25 -11.09
C GLU A 176 9.08 -10.47 -11.20
N ILE A 177 8.83 -9.53 -10.28
CA ILE A 177 7.64 -8.66 -10.32
C ILE A 177 7.73 -7.73 -11.53
N VAL A 178 8.88 -7.09 -11.72
CA VAL A 178 9.09 -6.15 -12.83
C VAL A 178 8.83 -6.81 -14.19
N ALA A 179 9.28 -8.06 -14.37
CA ALA A 179 9.10 -8.80 -15.63
C ALA A 179 7.63 -9.17 -15.93
N GLN A 180 6.78 -9.23 -14.92
CA GLN A 180 5.37 -9.59 -15.06
C GLN A 180 4.46 -8.37 -15.30
N GLU A 181 4.96 -7.14 -15.06
CA GLU A 181 4.13 -5.95 -15.08
C GLU A 181 4.26 -5.15 -16.36
N LYS A 182 3.11 -4.65 -16.84
CA LYS A 182 3.04 -3.89 -18.12
C LYS A 182 3.55 -2.45 -18.00
N HIS A 183 3.38 -1.84 -16.81
CA HIS A 183 3.71 -0.45 -16.57
C HIS A 183 4.81 -0.37 -15.51
N VAL A 184 6.03 -0.20 -15.95
CA VAL A 184 7.21 -0.07 -15.09
C VAL A 184 7.88 1.28 -15.32
N LEU A 185 8.17 1.96 -14.22
CA LEU A 185 8.98 3.17 -14.17
C LEU A 185 10.33 2.84 -13.53
N TYR A 186 11.40 3.09 -14.22
CA TYR A 186 12.76 2.97 -13.68
C TYR A 186 13.25 4.34 -13.18
N LEU A 187 13.81 4.36 -11.95
CA LEU A 187 14.46 5.52 -11.34
C LEU A 187 15.98 5.34 -11.33
#